data_5fd293de90f8ea51d2287d8d403386e4
#
_entry.id   5fd293de90f8ea51d2287d8d403386e4
#
_cell.length_a   1.000
_cell.length_b   1.000
_cell.length_c   1.000
_cell.angle_alpha   90.00
_cell.angle_beta   90.00
_cell.angle_gamma   90.00
#
_symmetry.space_group_name_H-M   'P 1'
#
loop_
_entity.id
_entity.type
_entity.pdbx_description
1 polymer ?
#
loop_
_entity_poly.entity_id
_entity_poly.type
_entity_poly.pdbx_seq_one_letter_code
_entity_poly.pdbx_strand_id
1 'polypeptide(L)'
;MEVRRATEQDVSEITTIYNEGIEDRIATLETETKTDKYVMEWLFQRDKRYSVILLEENSQTVGWASINPYSHRCAYKGVGELSIYIKREYRGKGLGKKLLTYLENIGKQSGFYKFILFTFPFNNLGQGLYRRLRYREVGVFEKQGILDGKYVDIMVMEKLISVE
;
A
#
# COMPACT_ATOMS: atom_id res chain seq x y z
N MET A 1 -16.63 7.91 -8.29
CA MET A 1 -15.54 7.15 -7.64
C MET A 1 -15.98 6.61 -6.31
N GLU A 2 -15.86 5.32 -6.14
CA GLU A 2 -16.28 4.61 -4.94
C GLU A 2 -15.13 3.81 -4.36
N VAL A 3 -15.03 3.77 -3.02
CA VAL A 3 -14.06 2.92 -2.30
C VAL A 3 -14.83 1.82 -1.58
N ARG A 4 -14.39 0.59 -1.74
CA ARG A 4 -15.00 -0.58 -1.07
C ARG A 4 -13.97 -1.64 -0.72
N ARG A 5 -14.36 -2.60 0.10
CA ARG A 5 -13.51 -3.77 0.39
C ARG A 5 -13.38 -4.66 -0.83
N ALA A 6 -12.21 -5.27 -0.99
CA ALA A 6 -11.95 -6.25 -2.04
C ALA A 6 -12.68 -7.57 -1.76
N THR A 7 -13.10 -8.22 -2.84
CA THR A 7 -13.67 -9.57 -2.85
C THR A 7 -12.89 -10.49 -3.78
N GLU A 8 -13.23 -11.77 -3.80
CA GLU A 8 -12.58 -12.74 -4.71
C GLU A 8 -12.73 -12.37 -6.19
N GLN A 9 -13.81 -11.67 -6.55
CA GLN A 9 -14.05 -11.23 -7.92
C GLN A 9 -13.09 -10.14 -8.40
N ASP A 10 -12.38 -9.51 -7.46
CA ASP A 10 -11.44 -8.43 -7.75
C ASP A 10 -10.00 -8.90 -7.94
N VAL A 11 -9.73 -10.17 -7.72
CA VAL A 11 -8.37 -10.73 -7.74
C VAL A 11 -7.63 -10.42 -9.04
N SER A 12 -8.27 -10.59 -10.19
CA SER A 12 -7.63 -10.35 -11.48
C SER A 12 -7.22 -8.90 -11.66
N GLU A 13 -8.07 -7.95 -11.27
CA GLU A 13 -7.75 -6.51 -11.35
C GLU A 13 -6.66 -6.11 -10.36
N ILE A 14 -6.71 -6.64 -9.13
CA ILE A 14 -5.65 -6.43 -8.13
C ILE A 14 -4.31 -6.93 -8.66
N THR A 15 -4.28 -8.13 -9.24
CA THR A 15 -3.09 -8.74 -9.81
C THR A 15 -2.50 -7.88 -10.93
N THR A 16 -3.35 -7.41 -11.83
CA THR A 16 -2.94 -6.57 -12.95
C THR A 16 -2.29 -5.28 -12.47
N ILE A 17 -2.93 -4.58 -11.53
CA ILE A 17 -2.43 -3.30 -11.00
C ILE A 17 -1.15 -3.51 -10.19
N TYR A 18 -1.08 -4.58 -9.40
CA TYR A 18 0.12 -4.95 -8.66
C TYR A 18 1.30 -5.19 -9.60
N ASN A 19 1.08 -5.94 -10.67
CA ASN A 19 2.12 -6.26 -11.64
C ASN A 19 2.60 -5.03 -12.42
N GLU A 20 1.72 -4.08 -12.71
CA GLU A 20 2.14 -2.78 -13.27
C GLU A 20 3.14 -2.07 -12.34
N GLY A 21 2.87 -2.07 -11.04
CA GLY A 21 3.79 -1.49 -10.04
C GLY A 21 5.13 -2.23 -9.96
N ILE A 22 5.11 -3.54 -10.05
CA ILE A 22 6.32 -4.37 -10.08
C ILE A 22 7.15 -4.08 -11.33
N GLU A 23 6.52 -4.11 -12.50
CA GLU A 23 7.18 -3.88 -13.80
C GLU A 23 7.79 -2.47 -13.88
N ASP A 24 7.12 -1.48 -13.35
CA ASP A 24 7.55 -0.08 -13.42
C ASP A 24 8.66 0.27 -12.42
N ARG A 25 9.01 -0.61 -11.51
CA ARG A 25 10.11 -0.44 -10.53
C ARG A 25 10.00 0.82 -9.68
N ILE A 26 8.77 1.23 -9.31
CA ILE A 26 8.54 2.49 -8.58
C ILE A 26 7.93 2.32 -7.19
N ALA A 27 7.36 1.16 -6.90
CA ALA A 27 6.52 1.00 -5.71
C ALA A 27 6.91 -0.17 -4.80
N THR A 28 7.76 -1.07 -5.24
CA THR A 28 8.11 -2.28 -4.49
C THR A 28 9.47 -2.84 -4.88
N LEU A 29 10.11 -3.55 -3.94
CA LEU A 29 11.34 -4.32 -4.19
C LEU A 29 11.07 -5.66 -4.89
N GLU A 30 9.80 -6.02 -5.11
CA GLU A 30 9.44 -7.20 -5.88
C GLU A 30 9.87 -7.03 -7.34
N THR A 31 10.46 -8.08 -7.90
CA THR A 31 10.94 -8.08 -9.30
C THR A 31 10.14 -9.02 -10.20
N GLU A 32 9.53 -10.03 -9.61
CA GLU A 32 8.74 -11.02 -10.33
C GLU A 32 7.25 -10.71 -10.22
N THR A 33 6.54 -10.71 -11.34
CA THR A 33 5.10 -10.54 -11.37
C THR A 33 4.39 -11.68 -10.64
N LYS A 34 3.19 -11.41 -10.14
CA LYS A 34 2.38 -12.36 -9.39
C LYS A 34 1.28 -12.95 -10.27
N THR A 35 0.80 -14.12 -9.87
CA THR A 35 -0.34 -14.80 -10.49
C THR A 35 -1.62 -14.49 -9.73
N ASP A 36 -2.77 -14.70 -10.36
CA ASP A 36 -4.06 -14.59 -9.71
C ASP A 36 -4.17 -15.55 -8.52
N LYS A 37 -3.60 -16.75 -8.64
CA LYS A 37 -3.55 -17.72 -7.55
C LYS A 37 -2.80 -17.17 -6.32
N TYR A 38 -1.65 -16.54 -6.54
CA TYR A 38 -0.87 -15.91 -5.46
C TYR A 38 -1.70 -14.82 -4.76
N VAL A 39 -2.33 -13.95 -5.54
CA VAL A 39 -3.14 -12.84 -5.01
C VAL A 39 -4.38 -13.37 -4.27
N MET A 40 -5.03 -14.41 -4.80
CA MET A 40 -6.15 -15.08 -4.15
C MET A 40 -5.78 -15.60 -2.76
N GLU A 41 -4.68 -16.34 -2.66
CA GLU A 41 -4.17 -16.88 -1.41
C GLU A 41 -3.80 -15.75 -0.43
N TRP A 42 -3.10 -14.73 -0.91
CA TRP A 42 -2.73 -13.55 -0.13
C TRP A 42 -3.96 -12.82 0.43
N LEU A 43 -5.02 -12.68 -0.38
CA LEU A 43 -6.24 -11.99 0.01
C LEU A 43 -7.02 -12.76 1.09
N PHE A 44 -7.10 -14.09 0.98
CA PHE A 44 -7.94 -14.92 1.86
C PHE A 44 -7.24 -15.48 3.09
N GLN A 45 -5.92 -15.58 3.10
CA GLN A 45 -5.16 -16.11 4.24
C GLN A 45 -4.88 -15.05 5.32
N ARG A 46 -5.27 -13.82 5.08
CA ARG A 46 -5.02 -12.72 6.01
C ARG A 46 -6.15 -12.54 7.03
N ASP A 47 -5.81 -12.09 8.22
CA ASP A 47 -6.79 -11.66 9.22
C ASP A 47 -7.60 -10.47 8.69
N LYS A 48 -8.90 -10.43 9.00
CA LYS A 48 -9.83 -9.39 8.53
C LYS A 48 -9.43 -7.96 8.91
N ARG A 49 -8.70 -7.79 10.01
CA ARG A 49 -8.22 -6.47 10.41
C ARG A 49 -7.20 -5.88 9.41
N TYR A 50 -6.51 -6.73 8.67
CA TYR A 50 -5.60 -6.33 7.59
C TYR A 50 -6.39 -6.16 6.31
N SER A 51 -7.12 -5.06 6.23
CA SER A 51 -8.07 -4.78 5.15
C SER A 51 -7.39 -4.55 3.81
N VAL A 52 -8.06 -5.01 2.75
CA VAL A 52 -7.72 -4.68 1.36
C VAL A 52 -8.92 -3.97 0.75
N ILE A 53 -8.69 -2.81 0.16
CA ILE A 53 -9.72 -1.96 -0.43
C ILE A 53 -9.40 -1.60 -1.87
N LEU A 54 -10.43 -1.30 -2.64
CA LEU A 54 -10.35 -0.87 -4.03
C LEU A 54 -10.90 0.53 -4.19
N LEU A 55 -10.43 1.21 -5.22
CA LEU A 55 -11.04 2.41 -5.77
C LEU A 55 -11.61 2.09 -7.15
N GLU A 56 -12.89 2.32 -7.33
CA GLU A 56 -13.59 2.14 -8.61
C GLU A 56 -13.98 3.46 -9.24
N GLU A 57 -13.86 3.54 -10.55
CA GLU A 57 -14.38 4.58 -11.40
C GLU A 57 -15.12 3.95 -12.57
N ASN A 58 -16.41 4.29 -12.76
CA ASN A 58 -17.25 3.73 -13.82
C ASN A 58 -17.23 2.19 -13.86
N SER A 59 -17.36 1.56 -12.69
CA SER A 59 -17.32 0.10 -12.51
C SER A 59 -15.99 -0.55 -12.89
N GLN A 60 -14.94 0.22 -13.00
CA GLN A 60 -13.57 -0.26 -13.27
C GLN A 60 -12.67 0.00 -12.06
N THR A 61 -11.91 -1.01 -11.64
CA THR A 61 -10.91 -0.84 -10.59
C THR A 61 -9.73 -0.03 -11.11
N VAL A 62 -9.45 1.09 -10.45
CA VAL A 62 -8.36 2.00 -10.84
C VAL A 62 -7.21 2.04 -9.84
N GLY A 63 -7.40 1.43 -8.68
CA GLY A 63 -6.37 1.31 -7.66
C GLY A 63 -6.80 0.42 -6.51
N TRP A 64 -5.85 0.01 -5.69
CA TRP A 64 -6.10 -0.72 -4.47
C TRP A 64 -5.07 -0.37 -3.39
N ALA A 65 -5.43 -0.62 -2.15
CA ALA A 65 -4.56 -0.40 -1.01
C ALA A 65 -4.81 -1.44 0.07
N SER A 66 -3.81 -1.69 0.90
CA SER A 66 -3.92 -2.68 1.97
C SER A 66 -3.20 -2.24 3.24
N ILE A 67 -3.72 -2.73 4.37
CA ILE A 67 -2.99 -2.73 5.65
C ILE A 67 -2.35 -4.11 5.78
N ASN A 68 -1.05 -4.14 6.01
CA ASN A 68 -0.30 -5.37 6.16
C ASN A 68 0.29 -5.48 7.57
N PRO A 69 0.60 -6.69 8.07
CA PRO A 69 1.33 -6.85 9.31
C PRO A 69 2.69 -6.16 9.22
N TYR A 70 3.02 -5.32 10.19
CA TYR A 70 4.34 -4.70 10.28
C TYR A 70 5.35 -5.65 10.94
N SER A 71 4.94 -6.35 11.99
CA SER A 71 5.80 -7.24 12.76
C SER A 71 4.97 -8.33 13.43
N HIS A 72 5.59 -9.47 13.71
CA HIS A 72 4.98 -10.57 14.47
C HIS A 72 5.01 -10.33 16.00
N ARG A 73 5.69 -9.28 16.46
CA ARG A 73 5.73 -8.95 17.89
C ARG A 73 4.40 -8.42 18.36
N CYS A 74 3.87 -8.97 19.45
CA CYS A 74 2.59 -8.54 20.04
C CYS A 74 2.57 -7.06 20.39
N ALA A 75 3.71 -6.50 20.82
CA ALA A 75 3.84 -5.08 21.14
C ALA A 75 3.56 -4.15 19.94
N TYR A 76 3.71 -4.65 18.71
CA TYR A 76 3.49 -3.88 17.48
C TYR A 76 2.14 -4.17 16.82
N LYS A 77 1.22 -4.81 17.53
CA LYS A 77 -0.09 -5.21 17.00
C LYS A 77 -0.93 -4.03 16.51
N GLY A 78 -0.74 -2.85 17.11
CA GLY A 78 -1.41 -1.61 16.71
C GLY A 78 -0.70 -0.85 15.59
N VAL A 79 0.41 -1.38 15.05
CA VAL A 79 1.18 -0.77 13.95
C VAL A 79 0.90 -1.53 12.67
N GLY A 80 0.47 -0.84 11.63
CA GLY A 80 0.22 -1.42 10.31
C GLY A 80 1.15 -0.85 9.27
N GLU A 81 1.54 -1.66 8.29
CA GLU A 81 2.26 -1.23 7.10
C GLU A 81 1.26 -1.05 5.96
N LEU A 82 1.29 0.09 5.29
CA LEU A 82 0.39 0.37 4.18
C LEU A 82 1.05 0.12 2.84
N SER A 83 0.30 -0.45 1.91
CA SER A 83 0.65 -0.54 0.50
C SER A 83 -0.44 0.14 -0.32
N ILE A 84 -0.04 0.81 -1.39
CA ILE A 84 -0.96 1.44 -2.34
C ILE A 84 -0.44 1.28 -3.76
N TYR A 85 -1.33 0.91 -4.65
CA TYR A 85 -1.04 0.73 -6.08
C TYR A 85 -2.16 1.36 -6.90
N ILE A 86 -1.78 2.27 -7.80
CA ILE A 86 -2.70 2.93 -8.75
C ILE A 86 -2.40 2.41 -10.14
N LYS A 87 -3.44 2.07 -10.88
CA LYS A 87 -3.35 1.66 -12.28
C LYS A 87 -2.55 2.70 -13.07
N ARG A 88 -1.62 2.22 -13.91
CA ARG A 88 -0.62 3.07 -14.58
C ARG A 88 -1.20 4.34 -15.22
N GLU A 89 -2.28 4.18 -15.97
CA GLU A 89 -2.94 5.30 -16.68
C GLU A 89 -3.69 6.28 -15.75
N TYR A 90 -3.88 5.91 -14.48
CA TYR A 90 -4.57 6.74 -13.49
C TYR A 90 -3.62 7.40 -12.47
N ARG A 91 -2.33 7.17 -12.59
CA ARG A 91 -1.34 7.77 -11.68
C ARG A 91 -1.25 9.28 -11.86
N GLY A 92 -0.87 9.99 -10.81
CA GLY A 92 -0.70 11.45 -10.84
C GLY A 92 -1.99 12.26 -10.84
N LYS A 93 -3.14 11.62 -10.60
CA LYS A 93 -4.47 12.27 -10.61
C LYS A 93 -5.05 12.47 -9.21
N GLY A 94 -4.27 12.29 -8.16
CA GLY A 94 -4.70 12.51 -6.78
C GLY A 94 -5.56 11.39 -6.17
N LEU A 95 -5.67 10.23 -6.82
CA LEU A 95 -6.55 9.13 -6.39
C LEU A 95 -6.07 8.45 -5.11
N GLY A 96 -4.77 8.45 -4.86
CA GLY A 96 -4.18 7.82 -3.68
C GLY A 96 -4.67 8.42 -2.37
N LYS A 97 -4.97 9.72 -2.35
CA LYS A 97 -5.50 10.39 -1.16
C LYS A 97 -6.82 9.77 -0.70
N LYS A 98 -7.72 9.52 -1.64
CA LYS A 98 -9.03 8.93 -1.33
C LYS A 98 -8.89 7.52 -0.77
N LEU A 99 -8.05 6.68 -1.39
CA LEU A 99 -7.75 5.33 -0.92
C LEU A 99 -7.16 5.32 0.49
N LEU A 100 -6.09 6.08 0.71
CA LEU A 100 -5.39 6.08 1.99
C LEU A 100 -6.25 6.68 3.11
N THR A 101 -7.02 7.73 2.85
CA THR A 101 -7.92 8.30 3.84
C THR A 101 -8.96 7.29 4.29
N TYR A 102 -9.56 6.55 3.36
CA TYR A 102 -10.51 5.49 3.69
C TYR A 102 -9.84 4.37 4.48
N LEU A 103 -8.64 3.94 4.05
CA LEU A 103 -7.90 2.88 4.71
C LEU A 103 -7.51 3.25 6.15
N GLU A 104 -7.09 4.49 6.39
CA GLU A 104 -6.79 4.99 7.72
C GLU A 104 -8.02 4.93 8.65
N ASN A 105 -9.18 5.32 8.13
CA ASN A 105 -10.42 5.30 8.92
C ASN A 105 -10.82 3.89 9.32
N ILE A 106 -10.82 2.94 8.40
CA ILE A 106 -11.16 1.55 8.73
C ILE A 106 -10.07 0.89 9.59
N GLY A 107 -8.83 1.27 9.42
CA GLY A 107 -7.73 0.79 10.24
C GLY A 107 -7.84 1.27 11.69
N LYS A 108 -8.19 2.53 11.89
CA LYS A 108 -8.48 3.07 13.23
C LYS A 108 -9.58 2.26 13.92
N GLN A 109 -10.66 1.97 13.23
CA GLN A 109 -11.76 1.15 13.74
C GLN A 109 -11.32 -0.29 14.08
N SER A 110 -10.29 -0.79 13.40
CA SER A 110 -9.71 -2.13 13.63
C SER A 110 -8.61 -2.15 14.70
N GLY A 111 -8.39 -1.05 15.40
CA GLY A 111 -7.45 -0.97 16.52
C GLY A 111 -6.02 -0.56 16.16
N PHE A 112 -5.78 -0.10 14.95
CA PHE A 112 -4.48 0.47 14.60
C PHE A 112 -4.36 1.91 15.12
N TYR A 113 -3.19 2.23 15.69
CA TYR A 113 -2.89 3.58 16.16
C TYR A 113 -1.77 4.25 15.35
N LYS A 114 -1.09 3.50 14.50
CA LYS A 114 0.03 3.99 13.69
C LYS A 114 0.12 3.24 12.37
N PHE A 115 0.44 3.99 11.32
CA PHE A 115 0.77 3.41 10.02
C PHE A 115 2.17 3.78 9.56
N ILE A 116 2.84 2.83 8.92
CA ILE A 116 4.17 2.97 8.34
C ILE A 116 4.08 2.72 6.85
N LEU A 117 4.84 3.49 6.08
CA LEU A 117 5.01 3.34 4.64
C LEU A 117 6.49 3.21 4.33
N PHE A 118 6.80 2.32 3.41
CA PHE A 118 8.13 2.19 2.83
C PHE A 118 8.05 2.68 1.38
N THR A 119 8.94 3.58 1.00
CA THR A 119 8.96 4.13 -0.35
C THR A 119 10.40 4.34 -0.82
N PHE A 120 10.59 4.42 -2.13
CA PHE A 120 11.89 4.78 -2.67
C PHE A 120 12.16 6.28 -2.51
N PRO A 121 13.40 6.69 -2.18
CA PRO A 121 13.75 8.11 -2.10
C PRO A 121 13.51 8.89 -3.40
N PHE A 122 13.54 8.20 -4.55
CA PHE A 122 13.26 8.82 -5.86
C PHE A 122 11.78 8.86 -6.22
N ASN A 123 10.89 8.24 -5.43
CA ASN A 123 9.45 8.25 -5.68
C ASN A 123 8.81 9.56 -5.19
N ASN A 124 9.05 10.65 -5.91
CA ASN A 124 8.55 11.97 -5.53
C ASN A 124 7.02 12.05 -5.52
N LEU A 125 6.36 11.33 -6.42
CA LEU A 125 4.91 11.30 -6.51
C LEU A 125 4.30 10.66 -5.24
N GLY A 126 4.82 9.52 -4.81
CA GLY A 126 4.39 8.85 -3.59
C GLY A 126 4.67 9.67 -2.34
N GLN A 127 5.88 10.22 -2.22
CA GLN A 127 6.25 11.06 -1.08
C GLN A 127 5.36 12.30 -0.98
N GLY A 128 5.06 12.93 -2.11
CA GLY A 128 4.16 14.08 -2.15
C GLY A 128 2.76 13.75 -1.63
N LEU A 129 2.22 12.60 -2.02
CA LEU A 129 0.95 12.08 -1.49
C LEU A 129 1.01 11.88 0.01
N TYR A 130 2.05 11.18 0.50
CA TYR A 130 2.17 10.85 1.92
C TYR A 130 2.34 12.10 2.79
N ARG A 131 3.14 13.07 2.35
CA ARG A 131 3.29 14.35 3.06
C ARG A 131 1.98 15.14 3.13
N ARG A 132 1.21 15.16 2.05
CA ARG A 132 -0.13 15.81 2.05
C ARG A 132 -1.07 15.14 3.05
N LEU A 133 -0.92 13.85 3.29
CA LEU A 133 -1.68 13.10 4.30
C LEU A 133 -1.03 13.13 5.69
N ARG A 134 0.01 13.96 5.88
CA ARG A 134 0.70 14.19 7.15
C ARG A 134 1.55 13.01 7.65
N TYR A 135 2.02 12.17 6.72
CA TYR A 135 3.10 11.23 7.05
C TYR A 135 4.41 12.01 7.16
N ARG A 136 5.18 11.71 8.20
CA ARG A 136 6.51 12.30 8.37
C ARG A 136 7.59 11.34 7.91
N GLU A 137 8.70 11.87 7.42
CA GLU A 137 9.88 11.08 7.15
C GLU A 137 10.56 10.66 8.47
N VAL A 138 10.74 9.35 8.64
CA VAL A 138 11.48 8.80 9.80
C VAL A 138 12.97 8.76 9.50
N GLY A 139 13.34 8.31 8.31
CA GLY A 139 14.72 8.19 7.88
C GLY A 139 14.82 7.33 6.61
N VAL A 140 16.05 7.09 6.20
CA VAL A 140 16.37 6.30 5.02
C VAL A 140 17.29 5.15 5.43
N PHE A 141 16.89 3.92 5.07
CA PHE A 141 17.78 2.78 5.15
C PHE A 141 18.67 2.77 3.90
N GLU A 142 19.97 2.92 4.09
CA GLU A 142 20.92 2.86 2.99
C GLU A 142 21.14 1.42 2.54
N LYS A 143 21.16 1.19 1.22
CA LYS A 143 21.40 -0.13 0.62
C LYS A 143 20.53 -1.23 1.24
N GLN A 144 19.25 -0.93 1.41
CA GLN A 144 18.30 -1.82 2.08
C GLN A 144 17.97 -3.06 1.24
N GLY A 145 18.00 -2.94 -0.07
CA GLY A 145 17.72 -4.04 -0.96
C GLY A 145 18.50 -3.96 -2.26
N ILE A 146 18.31 -4.97 -3.09
CA ILE A 146 18.89 -5.06 -4.43
C ILE A 146 17.75 -5.14 -5.43
N LEU A 147 17.75 -4.24 -6.41
CA LEU A 147 16.77 -4.19 -7.48
C LEU A 147 17.51 -4.10 -8.82
N ASP A 148 17.28 -5.10 -9.68
CA ASP A 148 17.96 -5.21 -10.99
C ASP A 148 19.49 -5.09 -10.88
N GLY A 149 20.07 -5.76 -9.88
CA GLY A 149 21.52 -5.80 -9.65
C GLY A 149 22.13 -4.57 -9.01
N LYS A 150 21.31 -3.59 -8.58
CA LYS A 150 21.77 -2.36 -7.94
C LYS A 150 21.24 -2.25 -6.52
N TYR A 151 22.06 -1.74 -5.61
CA TYR A 151 21.59 -1.40 -4.27
C TYR A 151 20.61 -0.24 -4.33
N VAL A 152 19.55 -0.34 -3.54
CA VAL A 152 18.55 0.71 -3.42
C VAL A 152 18.31 1.05 -1.95
N ASP A 153 18.10 2.35 -1.70
CA ASP A 153 17.73 2.85 -0.39
C ASP A 153 16.21 2.80 -0.24
N ILE A 154 15.75 2.69 1.00
CA ILE A 154 14.32 2.72 1.34
C ILE A 154 14.08 3.81 2.37
N MET A 155 13.16 4.71 2.05
CA MET A 155 12.67 5.73 2.97
C MET A 155 11.51 5.18 3.79
N VAL A 156 11.52 5.44 5.08
CA VAL A 156 10.42 5.11 5.99
C VAL A 156 9.66 6.37 6.32
N MET A 157 8.36 6.32 6.18
CA MET A 157 7.43 7.37 6.57
C MET A 157 6.38 6.80 7.52
N GLU A 158 5.91 7.61 8.46
CA GLU A 158 4.94 7.17 9.46
C GLU A 158 3.91 8.24 9.78
N LYS A 159 2.76 7.78 10.29
CA LYS A 159 1.70 8.65 10.80
C LYS A 159 1.06 8.02 12.03
N LEU A 160 0.99 8.79 13.11
CA LEU A 160 0.17 8.44 14.25
C LEU A 160 -1.29 8.75 13.93
N ILE A 161 -2.14 7.75 14.10
CA ILE A 161 -3.58 7.92 13.98
C ILE A 161 -4.08 8.32 15.37
N SER A 162 -4.66 9.51 15.46
CA SER A 162 -5.12 10.01 16.76
C SER A 162 -6.04 9.01 17.44
N VAL A 163 -5.62 8.57 18.62
CA VAL A 163 -6.43 7.76 19.52
C VAL A 163 -6.95 8.73 20.56
N GLU A 164 -8.24 8.96 20.58
CA GLU A 164 -8.89 9.69 21.67
C GLU A 164 -9.04 8.77 22.87
#